data_db0ef2826d4f3972ae9a7bbee4a1f3d8
#
_entry.id   db0ef2826d4f3972ae9a7bbee4a1f3d8
#
_cell.length_a   1.000
_cell.length_b   1.000
_cell.length_c   1.000
_cell.angle_alpha   90.00
_cell.angle_beta   90.00
_cell.angle_gamma   90.00
#
_symmetry.space_group_name_H-M   'P 1'
#
loop_
_entity.id
_entity.type
_entity.pdbx_description
1 polymer ?
#
loop_
_entity_poly.entity_id
_entity_poly.type
_entity_poly.pdbx_seq_one_letter_code
_entity_poly.pdbx_strand_id
1 'polypeptide(L)'
;MHQKNFMLAENGEDTIAVSDSSDFAINTELLLEEGDAIESLQGKPSPDGKGIIQIKKGIEVGHIFQLGKVYTDAMKASVLDHEGKAKNLFMGCYGIGVSRLVAAAIEQNNDEKGIIWPEAMTPFEVNIVAIGFDKDEKIAKAAIDLYNELSSMGYEVMLDDRKDGYGTKIKDAELIGIPVNIIIGKQYLQNNEVELKHRDGQSSIGKVEDITTIFEHYKIS
;
A
#
# COMPACT_ATOMS: atom_id res chain seq x y z
N MET A 1 4.82 10.12 -27.75
CA MET A 1 3.60 9.85 -26.94
C MET A 1 4.07 9.40 -25.57
N HIS A 2 3.45 9.87 -24.50
CA HIS A 2 3.74 9.44 -23.12
C HIS A 2 2.51 8.71 -22.62
N GLN A 3 2.72 7.66 -21.84
CA GLN A 3 1.64 6.95 -21.16
C GLN A 3 1.90 7.01 -19.66
N LYS A 4 0.91 7.47 -18.91
CA LYS A 4 0.94 7.53 -17.45
C LYS A 4 -0.04 6.52 -16.88
N ASN A 5 0.30 5.93 -15.74
CA ASN A 5 -0.57 5.05 -14.99
C ASN A 5 -0.94 5.76 -13.69
N PHE A 6 -2.23 5.90 -13.44
CA PHE A 6 -2.78 6.59 -12.28
C PHE A 6 -3.58 5.65 -11.41
N MET A 7 -3.49 5.87 -10.10
CA MET A 7 -4.43 5.35 -9.11
C MET A 7 -5.37 6.49 -8.72
N LEU A 8 -6.67 6.28 -8.83
CA LEU A 8 -7.66 7.30 -8.44
C LEU A 8 -7.64 7.46 -6.93
N ALA A 9 -7.46 8.68 -6.44
CA ALA A 9 -7.44 9.01 -5.02
C ALA A 9 -7.88 10.46 -4.82
N GLU A 10 -8.69 10.73 -3.80
CA GLU A 10 -9.18 12.09 -3.53
C GLU A 10 -8.06 13.10 -3.27
N ASN A 11 -6.98 12.63 -2.64
CA ASN A 11 -5.78 13.42 -2.35
C ASN A 11 -4.73 13.39 -3.48
N GLY A 12 -5.09 12.92 -4.69
CA GLY A 12 -4.19 12.88 -5.83
C GLY A 12 -3.77 14.29 -6.30
N GLU A 13 -2.52 14.42 -6.72
CA GLU A 13 -1.95 15.68 -7.24
C GLU A 13 -2.46 15.99 -8.65
N ASP A 14 -2.59 14.96 -9.50
CA ASP A 14 -3.03 15.11 -10.88
C ASP A 14 -4.55 15.17 -10.99
N THR A 15 -5.03 15.97 -11.93
CA THR A 15 -6.43 16.00 -12.32
C THR A 15 -6.62 15.20 -13.60
N ILE A 16 -7.52 14.21 -13.58
CA ILE A 16 -7.69 13.23 -14.64
C ILE A 16 -9.12 13.27 -15.14
N ALA A 17 -9.27 13.33 -16.46
CA ALA A 17 -10.54 13.10 -17.13
C ALA A 17 -10.70 11.60 -17.39
N VAL A 18 -11.73 10.99 -16.83
CA VAL A 18 -12.04 9.56 -17.00
C VAL A 18 -13.39 9.40 -17.66
N SER A 19 -13.59 8.36 -18.46
CA SER A 19 -14.92 8.00 -18.94
C SER A 19 -15.69 7.25 -17.84
N ASP A 20 -16.98 7.46 -17.77
CA ASP A 20 -17.87 6.70 -16.89
C ASP A 20 -18.27 5.33 -17.48
N SER A 21 -17.93 5.07 -18.74
CA SER A 21 -18.39 3.88 -19.48
C SER A 21 -17.28 3.13 -20.23
N SER A 22 -16.00 3.52 -20.05
CA SER A 22 -14.84 2.85 -20.64
C SER A 22 -13.58 3.06 -19.79
N ASP A 23 -12.49 2.40 -20.17
CA ASP A 23 -11.16 2.54 -19.54
C ASP A 23 -10.41 3.81 -20.02
N PHE A 24 -11.11 4.73 -20.70
CA PHE A 24 -10.49 6.00 -21.12
C PHE A 24 -10.14 6.85 -19.92
N ALA A 25 -8.87 7.21 -19.81
CA ALA A 25 -8.36 8.13 -18.81
C ALA A 25 -7.20 8.95 -19.38
N ILE A 26 -7.20 10.24 -19.11
CA ILE A 26 -6.15 11.16 -19.57
C ILE A 26 -5.97 12.30 -18.57
N ASN A 27 -4.75 12.82 -18.45
CA ASN A 27 -4.53 14.05 -17.68
C ASN A 27 -5.25 15.21 -18.35
N THR A 28 -5.99 16.01 -17.58
CA THR A 28 -6.82 17.10 -18.10
C THR A 28 -6.01 18.14 -18.88
N GLU A 29 -4.74 18.36 -18.54
CA GLU A 29 -3.83 19.26 -19.26
C GLU A 29 -3.68 18.91 -20.75
N LEU A 30 -3.91 17.66 -21.13
CA LEU A 30 -3.81 17.20 -22.52
C LEU A 30 -5.11 17.38 -23.31
N LEU A 31 -6.20 17.74 -22.65
CA LEU A 31 -7.52 17.99 -23.27
C LEU A 31 -7.91 19.46 -23.28
N LEU A 32 -7.25 20.30 -22.51
CA LEU A 32 -7.56 21.70 -22.36
C LEU A 32 -6.74 22.52 -23.37
N GLU A 33 -7.38 23.52 -23.96
CA GLU A 33 -6.68 24.59 -24.67
C GLU A 33 -6.22 25.67 -23.67
N GLU A 34 -5.31 26.55 -24.10
CA GLU A 34 -4.80 27.62 -23.25
C GLU A 34 -5.96 28.55 -22.83
N GLY A 35 -6.19 28.61 -21.51
CA GLY A 35 -7.24 29.43 -20.91
C GLY A 35 -8.54 28.69 -20.59
N ASP A 36 -8.68 27.42 -20.94
CA ASP A 36 -9.83 26.61 -20.58
C ASP A 36 -9.86 26.24 -19.10
N ALA A 37 -11.06 26.24 -18.51
CA ALA A 37 -11.26 25.75 -17.16
C ALA A 37 -11.44 24.22 -17.15
N ILE A 38 -10.86 23.53 -16.17
CA ILE A 38 -10.96 22.07 -16.02
C ILE A 38 -12.43 21.62 -15.92
N GLU A 39 -13.25 22.39 -15.23
CA GLU A 39 -14.68 22.13 -15.05
C GLU A 39 -15.43 22.08 -16.38
N SER A 40 -14.90 22.73 -17.41
CA SER A 40 -15.51 22.70 -18.74
C SER A 40 -15.51 21.32 -19.39
N LEU A 41 -14.68 20.40 -18.93
CA LEU A 41 -14.62 19.02 -19.42
C LEU A 41 -15.68 18.12 -18.79
N GLN A 42 -16.16 18.44 -17.59
CA GLN A 42 -17.14 17.64 -16.86
C GLN A 42 -18.43 17.45 -17.67
N GLY A 43 -18.85 16.21 -17.86
CA GLY A 43 -20.08 15.87 -18.60
C GLY A 43 -19.99 15.95 -20.11
N LYS A 44 -18.85 16.36 -20.70
CA LYS A 44 -18.66 16.27 -22.16
C LYS A 44 -18.56 14.82 -22.62
N PRO A 45 -18.91 14.50 -23.89
CA PRO A 45 -18.66 13.18 -24.43
C PRO A 45 -17.20 12.80 -24.33
N SER A 46 -16.93 11.54 -23.96
CA SER A 46 -15.57 11.00 -23.93
C SER A 46 -14.95 10.98 -25.33
N PRO A 47 -13.66 11.31 -25.51
CA PRO A 47 -12.98 11.30 -26.80
C PRO A 47 -12.96 9.94 -27.53
N ASP A 48 -13.11 8.85 -26.79
CA ASP A 48 -13.23 7.50 -27.35
C ASP A 48 -14.65 7.15 -27.84
N GLY A 49 -15.59 8.09 -27.70
CA GLY A 49 -16.98 7.94 -28.09
C GLY A 49 -17.85 7.11 -27.15
N LYS A 50 -17.34 6.77 -25.95
CA LYS A 50 -18.04 5.94 -24.97
C LYS A 50 -18.21 6.69 -23.66
N GLY A 51 -19.47 6.97 -23.32
CA GLY A 51 -19.82 7.65 -22.07
C GLY A 51 -19.45 9.13 -22.03
N ILE A 52 -19.42 9.68 -20.82
CA ILE A 52 -19.12 11.08 -20.53
C ILE A 52 -17.91 11.22 -19.62
N ILE A 53 -17.24 12.36 -19.71
CA ILE A 53 -16.07 12.68 -18.88
C ILE A 53 -16.52 12.99 -17.45
N GLN A 54 -15.87 12.35 -16.51
CA GLN A 54 -15.85 12.70 -15.09
C GLN A 54 -14.46 13.19 -14.73
N ILE A 55 -14.38 14.24 -13.93
CA ILE A 55 -13.13 14.77 -13.41
C ILE A 55 -12.83 14.09 -12.08
N LYS A 56 -11.66 13.47 -11.98
CA LYS A 56 -11.17 12.76 -10.79
C LYS A 56 -9.77 13.24 -10.43
N LYS A 57 -9.40 13.03 -9.18
CA LYS A 57 -8.01 13.16 -8.74
C LYS A 57 -7.29 11.81 -8.83
N GLY A 58 -5.97 11.85 -9.07
CA GLY A 58 -5.16 10.65 -9.15
C GLY A 58 -3.72 10.86 -8.74
N ILE A 59 -3.12 9.76 -8.34
CA ILE A 59 -1.69 9.65 -8.01
C ILE A 59 -1.00 8.96 -9.17
N GLU A 60 -0.02 9.62 -9.81
CA GLU A 60 0.79 9.01 -10.86
C GLU A 60 1.73 7.97 -10.26
N VAL A 61 1.49 6.70 -10.50
CA VAL A 61 2.31 5.59 -9.97
C VAL A 61 3.34 5.07 -10.97
N GLY A 62 3.13 5.31 -12.26
CA GLY A 62 4.07 4.90 -13.30
C GLY A 62 3.98 5.76 -14.56
N HIS A 63 5.09 5.85 -15.26
CA HIS A 63 5.21 6.67 -16.47
C HIS A 63 6.06 5.96 -17.51
N ILE A 64 5.56 5.90 -18.75
CA ILE A 64 6.27 5.40 -19.92
C ILE A 64 6.58 6.58 -20.83
N PHE A 65 7.85 6.84 -21.06
CA PHE A 65 8.33 7.88 -21.93
C PHE A 65 8.79 7.27 -23.25
N GLN A 66 8.16 7.64 -24.34
CA GLN A 66 8.60 7.30 -25.68
C GLN A 66 9.56 8.40 -26.18
N LEU A 67 10.84 8.24 -25.88
CA LEU A 67 11.87 9.27 -26.14
C LEU A 67 12.27 9.32 -27.64
N GLY A 68 11.94 8.28 -28.41
CA GLY A 68 12.29 8.22 -29.83
C GLY A 68 13.79 8.29 -30.04
N LYS A 69 14.25 9.21 -30.89
CA LYS A 69 15.66 9.40 -31.20
C LYS A 69 16.25 10.71 -30.66
N VAL A 70 15.51 11.45 -29.86
CA VAL A 70 15.93 12.78 -29.36
C VAL A 70 17.33 12.77 -28.76
N TYR A 71 17.61 11.81 -27.89
CA TYR A 71 18.92 11.69 -27.24
C TYR A 71 19.93 10.94 -28.10
N THR A 72 19.51 9.90 -28.79
CA THR A 72 20.43 9.09 -29.62
C THR A 72 20.96 9.84 -30.83
N ASP A 73 20.17 10.73 -31.42
CA ASP A 73 20.64 11.61 -32.48
C ASP A 73 21.69 12.59 -31.98
N ALA A 74 21.45 13.22 -30.82
CA ALA A 74 22.39 14.15 -30.20
C ALA A 74 23.72 13.48 -29.79
N MET A 75 23.63 12.24 -29.24
CA MET A 75 24.79 11.47 -28.79
C MET A 75 25.46 10.67 -29.92
N LYS A 76 24.88 10.67 -31.13
CA LYS A 76 25.31 9.84 -32.26
C LYS A 76 25.36 8.35 -31.89
N ALA A 77 24.43 7.90 -31.06
CA ALA A 77 24.33 6.51 -30.62
C ALA A 77 23.63 5.67 -31.70
N SER A 78 24.42 4.97 -32.50
CA SER A 78 23.93 4.17 -33.62
C SER A 78 24.48 2.73 -33.60
N VAL A 79 23.73 1.83 -34.22
CA VAL A 79 24.13 0.44 -34.46
C VAL A 79 24.05 0.16 -35.95
N LEU A 80 24.76 -0.86 -36.42
CA LEU A 80 24.60 -1.35 -37.79
C LEU A 80 23.40 -2.31 -37.83
N ASP A 81 22.52 -2.09 -38.79
CA ASP A 81 21.44 -3.05 -39.09
C ASP A 81 21.95 -4.29 -39.84
N HIS A 82 21.06 -5.20 -40.18
CA HIS A 82 21.38 -6.44 -40.87
C HIS A 82 21.93 -6.22 -42.27
N GLU A 83 21.78 -5.03 -42.86
CA GLU A 83 22.36 -4.61 -44.14
C GLU A 83 23.67 -3.84 -43.99
N GLY A 84 24.18 -3.70 -42.75
CA GLY A 84 25.39 -2.94 -42.44
C GLY A 84 25.21 -1.41 -42.45
N LYS A 85 23.97 -0.91 -42.47
CA LYS A 85 23.67 0.53 -42.43
C LYS A 85 23.57 1.04 -40.99
N ALA A 86 24.17 2.20 -40.70
CA ALA A 86 24.06 2.84 -39.41
C ALA A 86 22.64 3.34 -39.19
N LYS A 87 22.03 2.95 -38.07
CA LYS A 87 20.72 3.42 -37.59
C LYS A 87 20.80 3.89 -36.17
N ASN A 88 20.28 5.08 -35.89
CA ASN A 88 20.16 5.59 -34.53
C ASN A 88 19.09 4.80 -33.77
N LEU A 89 19.38 4.50 -32.50
CA LEU A 89 18.52 3.72 -31.63
C LEU A 89 17.26 4.49 -31.26
N PHE A 90 16.13 3.79 -31.17
CA PHE A 90 14.92 4.29 -30.51
C PHE A 90 15.05 4.04 -29.01
N MET A 91 14.71 5.05 -28.22
CA MET A 91 14.76 4.99 -26.77
C MET A 91 13.36 5.02 -26.16
N GLY A 92 13.20 4.24 -25.11
CA GLY A 92 12.09 4.31 -24.16
C GLY A 92 12.64 4.42 -22.74
N CYS A 93 11.87 5.03 -21.87
CA CYS A 93 12.14 5.06 -20.43
C CYS A 93 10.89 4.66 -19.68
N TYR A 94 11.07 3.86 -18.62
CA TYR A 94 9.99 3.34 -17.80
C TYR A 94 10.28 3.69 -16.35
N GLY A 95 9.34 4.35 -15.69
CA GLY A 95 9.48 4.75 -14.30
C GLY A 95 8.33 4.23 -13.44
N ILE A 96 8.64 3.75 -12.24
CA ILE A 96 7.68 3.40 -11.20
C ILE A 96 8.09 4.11 -9.92
N GLY A 97 7.15 4.85 -9.30
CA GLY A 97 7.36 5.50 -8.01
C GLY A 97 7.16 4.52 -6.86
N VAL A 98 8.18 3.73 -6.49
CA VAL A 98 8.06 2.67 -5.48
C VAL A 98 7.53 3.18 -4.15
N SER A 99 8.09 4.27 -3.62
CA SER A 99 7.58 4.90 -2.38
C SER A 99 6.18 5.50 -2.56
N ARG A 100 5.86 5.98 -3.75
CA ARG A 100 4.54 6.52 -4.08
C ARG A 100 3.48 5.43 -4.14
N LEU A 101 3.84 4.20 -4.50
CA LEU A 101 2.92 3.05 -4.44
C LEU A 101 2.41 2.78 -3.04
N VAL A 102 3.25 2.97 -2.01
CA VAL A 102 2.84 2.84 -0.61
C VAL A 102 1.74 3.84 -0.27
N ALA A 103 1.95 5.12 -0.62
CA ALA A 103 0.94 6.16 -0.39
C ALA A 103 -0.36 5.89 -1.17
N ALA A 104 -0.25 5.46 -2.43
CA ALA A 104 -1.40 5.12 -3.26
C ALA A 104 -2.18 3.92 -2.69
N ALA A 105 -1.49 2.91 -2.15
CA ALA A 105 -2.13 1.77 -1.49
C ALA A 105 -2.88 2.19 -0.23
N ILE A 106 -2.31 3.07 0.59
CA ILE A 106 -2.96 3.62 1.79
C ILE A 106 -4.22 4.39 1.42
N GLU A 107 -4.15 5.28 0.42
CA GLU A 107 -5.29 6.08 -0.03
C GLU A 107 -6.46 5.23 -0.57
N GLN A 108 -6.18 4.03 -1.06
CA GLN A 108 -7.21 3.14 -1.59
C GLN A 108 -7.71 2.11 -0.58
N ASN A 109 -6.95 1.85 0.48
CA ASN A 109 -7.23 0.78 1.43
C ASN A 109 -7.16 1.31 2.85
N ASN A 110 -8.21 2.01 3.27
CA ASN A 110 -8.35 2.54 4.63
C ASN A 110 -9.81 2.55 5.07
N ASP A 111 -10.03 2.70 6.37
CA ASP A 111 -11.32 2.96 6.99
C ASP A 111 -11.17 4.03 8.09
N GLU A 112 -12.21 4.28 8.86
CA GLU A 112 -12.22 5.26 9.96
C GLU A 112 -11.20 4.97 11.07
N LYS A 113 -10.70 3.73 11.16
CA LYS A 113 -9.72 3.32 12.16
C LYS A 113 -8.27 3.49 11.68
N GLY A 114 -8.04 3.45 10.37
CA GLY A 114 -6.71 3.58 9.78
C GLY A 114 -6.50 2.72 8.54
N ILE A 115 -5.26 2.31 8.32
CA ILE A 115 -4.83 1.60 7.11
C ILE A 115 -5.37 0.15 7.10
N ILE A 116 -5.73 -0.32 5.91
CA ILE A 116 -6.04 -1.72 5.62
C ILE A 116 -5.04 -2.17 4.55
N TRP A 117 -3.92 -2.74 4.95
CA TRP A 117 -2.87 -3.12 4.00
C TRP A 117 -3.32 -4.25 3.08
N PRO A 118 -3.03 -4.16 1.76
CA PRO A 118 -2.95 -5.35 0.93
C PRO A 118 -1.91 -6.31 1.52
N GLU A 119 -2.19 -7.60 1.54
CA GLU A 119 -1.33 -8.61 2.19
C GLU A 119 0.15 -8.51 1.78
N ALA A 120 0.42 -8.36 0.48
CA ALA A 120 1.77 -8.23 -0.07
C ALA A 120 2.52 -6.94 0.33
N MET A 121 1.85 -5.98 0.97
CA MET A 121 2.42 -4.66 1.32
C MET A 121 2.42 -4.40 2.83
N THR A 122 1.87 -5.30 3.63
CA THR A 122 1.84 -5.11 5.09
C THR A 122 3.26 -5.07 5.65
N PRO A 123 3.62 -4.03 6.45
CA PRO A 123 4.97 -3.93 7.02
C PRO A 123 5.22 -4.94 8.14
N PHE A 124 4.16 -5.37 8.84
CA PHE A 124 4.18 -6.38 9.88
C PHE A 124 2.91 -7.22 9.79
N GLU A 125 3.07 -8.54 9.87
CA GLU A 125 1.94 -9.48 9.84
C GLU A 125 1.25 -9.59 11.19
N VAL A 126 2.01 -9.41 12.26
CA VAL A 126 1.53 -9.53 13.64
C VAL A 126 2.20 -8.52 14.56
N ASN A 127 1.43 -8.01 15.51
CA ASN A 127 1.91 -7.15 16.58
C ASN A 127 1.69 -7.83 17.93
N ILE A 128 2.73 -7.95 18.73
CA ILE A 128 2.65 -8.41 20.12
C ILE A 128 2.48 -7.19 21.02
N VAL A 129 1.30 -7.05 21.61
CA VAL A 129 0.93 -5.93 22.48
C VAL A 129 1.12 -6.34 23.94
N ALA A 130 2.29 -6.02 24.51
CA ALA A 130 2.61 -6.36 25.90
C ALA A 130 2.12 -5.28 26.86
N ILE A 131 1.09 -5.57 27.69
CA ILE A 131 0.52 -4.64 28.65
C ILE A 131 1.20 -4.81 30.01
N GLY A 132 2.01 -3.83 30.39
CA GLY A 132 2.82 -3.87 31.60
C GLY A 132 4.18 -4.51 31.42
N PHE A 133 4.73 -4.45 30.21
CA PHE A 133 6.08 -4.95 29.86
C PHE A 133 7.16 -4.46 30.83
N ASP A 134 7.09 -3.20 31.24
CA ASP A 134 8.05 -2.56 32.17
C ASP A 134 7.79 -2.87 33.65
N LYS A 135 6.69 -3.55 33.98
CA LYS A 135 6.23 -3.77 35.37
C LYS A 135 6.21 -5.21 35.79
N ASP A 136 6.14 -6.14 34.84
CA ASP A 136 6.03 -7.58 35.13
C ASP A 136 6.96 -8.39 34.21
N GLU A 137 7.96 -9.01 34.83
CA GLU A 137 8.96 -9.83 34.12
C GLU A 137 8.34 -11.03 33.38
N LYS A 138 7.20 -11.57 33.85
CA LYS A 138 6.55 -12.69 33.18
C LYS A 138 5.90 -12.23 31.87
N ILE A 139 5.29 -11.04 31.85
CA ILE A 139 4.75 -10.44 30.62
C ILE A 139 5.88 -10.14 29.64
N ALA A 140 6.94 -9.50 30.13
CA ALA A 140 8.10 -9.18 29.29
C ALA A 140 8.70 -10.44 28.66
N LYS A 141 8.94 -11.47 29.48
CA LYS A 141 9.49 -12.73 29.00
C LYS A 141 8.59 -13.40 27.98
N ALA A 142 7.29 -13.54 28.27
CA ALA A 142 6.34 -14.17 27.34
C ALA A 142 6.26 -13.42 26.01
N ALA A 143 6.28 -12.08 26.05
CA ALA A 143 6.25 -11.27 24.83
C ALA A 143 7.51 -11.46 23.99
N ILE A 144 8.69 -11.49 24.62
CA ILE A 144 9.98 -11.72 23.93
C ILE A 144 10.06 -13.15 23.38
N ASP A 145 9.66 -14.13 24.16
CA ASP A 145 9.70 -15.55 23.74
C ASP A 145 8.80 -15.74 22.50
N LEU A 146 7.57 -15.21 22.53
CA LEU A 146 6.64 -15.30 21.41
C LEU A 146 7.13 -14.50 20.18
N TYR A 147 7.73 -13.32 20.39
CA TYR A 147 8.35 -12.54 19.32
C TYR A 147 9.44 -13.36 18.61
N ASN A 148 10.33 -14.00 19.38
CA ASN A 148 11.40 -14.81 18.82
C ASN A 148 10.86 -16.05 18.10
N GLU A 149 9.85 -16.69 18.63
CA GLU A 149 9.22 -17.87 18.04
C GLU A 149 8.59 -17.52 16.68
N LEU A 150 7.69 -16.55 16.62
CA LEU A 150 7.04 -16.13 15.37
C LEU A 150 8.06 -15.61 14.34
N SER A 151 9.06 -14.83 14.78
CA SER A 151 10.13 -14.37 13.88
C SER A 151 10.95 -15.54 13.32
N SER A 152 11.21 -16.59 14.13
CA SER A 152 11.93 -17.79 13.67
C SER A 152 11.14 -18.60 12.64
N MET A 153 9.81 -18.48 12.64
CA MET A 153 8.89 -19.08 11.66
C MET A 153 8.81 -18.24 10.36
N GLY A 154 9.46 -17.09 10.31
CA GLY A 154 9.52 -16.21 9.13
C GLY A 154 8.45 -15.15 9.06
N TYR A 155 7.73 -14.87 10.15
CA TYR A 155 6.77 -13.78 10.21
C TYR A 155 7.45 -12.44 10.48
N GLU A 156 6.93 -11.36 9.87
CA GLU A 156 7.30 -9.98 10.21
C GLU A 156 6.52 -9.55 11.46
N VAL A 157 7.23 -9.52 12.59
CA VAL A 157 6.63 -9.30 13.91
C VAL A 157 7.01 -7.93 14.46
N MET A 158 6.02 -7.18 14.93
CA MET A 158 6.24 -5.99 15.75
C MET A 158 6.03 -6.34 17.24
N LEU A 159 6.86 -5.80 18.12
CA LEU A 159 6.68 -5.88 19.58
C LEU A 159 6.41 -4.47 20.13
N ASP A 160 5.22 -4.25 20.67
CA ASP A 160 4.89 -3.03 21.40
C ASP A 160 5.19 -3.18 22.88
N ASP A 161 6.40 -2.83 23.27
CA ASP A 161 6.92 -2.85 24.64
C ASP A 161 6.75 -1.51 25.38
N ARG A 162 6.09 -0.51 24.77
CA ARG A 162 5.90 0.82 25.35
C ARG A 162 5.14 0.74 26.68
N LYS A 163 5.30 1.79 27.49
CA LYS A 163 4.62 1.90 28.80
C LYS A 163 3.14 2.27 28.73
N ASP A 164 2.63 2.46 27.53
CA ASP A 164 1.25 2.87 27.28
C ASP A 164 0.23 1.79 27.66
N GLY A 165 -1.00 2.24 27.92
CA GLY A 165 -2.11 1.35 28.21
C GLY A 165 -2.68 0.67 26.96
N TYR A 166 -3.48 -0.39 27.16
CA TYR A 166 -4.13 -1.18 26.13
C TYR A 166 -4.82 -0.31 25.05
N GLY A 167 -5.64 0.66 25.46
CA GLY A 167 -6.41 1.47 24.51
C GLY A 167 -5.55 2.28 23.54
N THR A 168 -4.42 2.83 24.00
CA THR A 168 -3.48 3.58 23.16
C THR A 168 -2.79 2.65 22.19
N LYS A 169 -2.22 1.55 22.69
CA LYS A 169 -1.49 0.58 21.85
C LYS A 169 -2.35 -0.02 20.74
N ILE A 170 -3.60 -0.37 21.06
CA ILE A 170 -4.52 -0.95 20.05
C ILE A 170 -4.95 0.10 19.02
N LYS A 171 -5.22 1.35 19.44
CA LYS A 171 -5.54 2.41 18.49
C LYS A 171 -4.39 2.70 17.53
N ASP A 172 -3.16 2.71 18.02
CA ASP A 172 -1.99 2.90 17.19
C ASP A 172 -1.81 1.71 16.21
N ALA A 173 -2.01 0.48 16.67
CA ALA A 173 -1.94 -0.70 15.83
C ALA A 173 -3.04 -0.72 14.75
N GLU A 174 -4.27 -0.30 15.10
CA GLU A 174 -5.37 -0.13 14.14
C GLU A 174 -5.05 0.96 13.12
N LEU A 175 -4.48 2.09 13.56
CA LEU A 175 -4.08 3.20 12.69
C LEU A 175 -2.98 2.77 11.70
N ILE A 176 -1.96 2.06 12.18
CA ILE A 176 -0.88 1.50 11.35
C ILE A 176 -1.41 0.41 10.42
N GLY A 177 -2.49 -0.25 10.79
CA GLY A 177 -3.15 -1.27 9.98
C GLY A 177 -2.54 -2.68 10.11
N ILE A 178 -1.99 -3.02 11.28
CA ILE A 178 -1.42 -4.36 11.50
C ILE A 178 -2.56 -5.38 11.55
N PRO A 179 -2.49 -6.46 10.72
CA PRO A 179 -3.61 -7.39 10.56
C PRO A 179 -4.02 -8.12 11.84
N VAL A 180 -3.04 -8.56 12.64
CA VAL A 180 -3.28 -9.33 13.86
C VAL A 180 -2.52 -8.74 15.04
N ASN A 181 -3.22 -8.60 16.16
CA ASN A 181 -2.62 -8.17 17.42
C ASN A 181 -2.76 -9.28 18.46
N ILE A 182 -1.66 -9.71 19.05
CA ILE A 182 -1.62 -10.67 20.15
C ILE A 182 -1.40 -9.89 21.45
N ILE A 183 -2.42 -9.87 22.31
CA ILE A 183 -2.40 -9.08 23.52
C ILE A 183 -1.98 -9.97 24.71
N ILE A 184 -0.85 -9.63 25.31
CA ILE A 184 -0.30 -10.27 26.52
C ILE A 184 -0.46 -9.31 27.69
N GLY A 185 -1.28 -9.70 28.67
CA GLY A 185 -1.57 -8.83 29.80
C GLY A 185 -2.09 -9.61 31.01
N LYS A 186 -3.09 -9.05 31.68
CA LYS A 186 -3.62 -9.62 32.94
C LYS A 186 -4.16 -11.04 32.79
N GLN A 187 -4.77 -11.38 31.66
CA GLN A 187 -5.28 -12.75 31.41
C GLN A 187 -4.14 -13.77 31.33
N TYR A 188 -3.01 -13.37 30.73
CA TYR A 188 -1.82 -14.20 30.71
C TYR A 188 -1.31 -14.52 32.12
N LEU A 189 -1.27 -13.53 33.01
CA LEU A 189 -0.82 -13.73 34.39
C LEU A 189 -1.76 -14.65 35.20
N GLN A 190 -3.04 -14.67 34.88
CA GLN A 190 -4.06 -15.45 35.58
C GLN A 190 -4.21 -16.86 35.05
N ASN A 191 -4.27 -17.00 33.73
CA ASN A 191 -4.73 -18.21 33.06
C ASN A 191 -3.74 -18.74 32.00
N ASN A 192 -2.64 -18.04 31.76
CA ASN A 192 -1.71 -18.31 30.63
C ASN A 192 -2.40 -18.12 29.26
N GLU A 193 -3.35 -17.20 29.19
CA GLU A 193 -4.16 -16.93 28.01
C GLU A 193 -3.82 -15.57 27.41
N VAL A 194 -3.88 -15.48 26.09
CA VAL A 194 -3.69 -14.25 25.32
C VAL A 194 -4.91 -14.01 24.43
N GLU A 195 -5.16 -12.76 24.10
CA GLU A 195 -6.20 -12.39 23.16
C GLU A 195 -5.57 -12.15 21.77
N LEU A 196 -6.13 -12.77 20.73
CA LEU A 196 -5.88 -12.41 19.34
C LEU A 196 -6.98 -11.46 18.90
N LYS A 197 -6.58 -10.30 18.41
CA LYS A 197 -7.51 -9.32 17.86
C LYS A 197 -7.12 -8.99 16.43
N HIS A 198 -8.05 -9.24 15.50
CA HIS A 198 -7.90 -8.94 14.10
C HIS A 198 -8.28 -7.49 13.78
N ARG A 199 -7.73 -6.97 12.68
CA ARG A 199 -7.99 -5.60 12.21
C ARG A 199 -9.47 -5.39 11.86
N ASP A 200 -10.18 -6.42 11.43
CA ASP A 200 -11.62 -6.41 11.13
C ASP A 200 -12.52 -6.40 12.38
N GLY A 201 -11.92 -6.56 13.57
CA GLY A 201 -12.62 -6.54 14.87
C GLY A 201 -12.95 -7.93 15.42
N GLN A 202 -12.68 -9.02 14.68
CA GLN A 202 -12.80 -10.37 15.24
C GLN A 202 -11.77 -10.56 16.36
N SER A 203 -12.15 -11.29 17.41
CA SER A 203 -11.23 -11.63 18.48
C SER A 203 -11.44 -13.05 18.97
N SER A 204 -10.36 -13.67 19.43
CA SER A 204 -10.37 -14.98 20.06
C SER A 204 -9.41 -15.01 21.25
N ILE A 205 -9.62 -15.95 22.17
CA ILE A 205 -8.74 -16.16 23.32
C ILE A 205 -8.17 -17.55 23.19
N GLY A 206 -6.87 -17.68 23.41
CA GLY A 206 -6.18 -18.95 23.37
C GLY A 206 -5.01 -18.97 24.36
N LYS A 207 -4.48 -20.15 24.61
CA LYS A 207 -3.26 -20.28 25.39
C LYS A 207 -2.05 -19.83 24.58
N VAL A 208 -1.08 -19.22 25.23
CA VAL A 208 0.11 -18.72 24.55
C VAL A 208 0.86 -19.82 23.79
N GLU A 209 0.85 -21.05 24.32
CA GLU A 209 1.47 -22.24 23.71
C GLU A 209 0.80 -22.73 22.43
N ASP A 210 -0.49 -22.38 22.22
CA ASP A 210 -1.28 -22.78 21.05
C ASP A 210 -1.34 -21.67 20.01
N ILE A 211 -0.78 -20.49 20.32
CA ILE A 211 -1.01 -19.26 19.52
C ILE A 211 -0.46 -19.36 18.12
N THR A 212 0.67 -20.04 17.95
CA THR A 212 1.30 -20.23 16.63
C THR A 212 0.41 -21.09 15.73
N THR A 213 -0.18 -22.16 16.28
CA THR A 213 -1.15 -23.02 15.55
C THR A 213 -2.42 -22.25 15.21
N ILE A 214 -2.93 -21.44 16.14
CA ILE A 214 -4.11 -20.61 15.91
C ILE A 214 -3.83 -19.56 14.83
N PHE A 215 -2.66 -18.94 14.89
CA PHE A 215 -2.25 -17.91 13.92
C PHE A 215 -2.09 -18.49 12.51
N GLU A 216 -1.51 -19.67 12.35
CA GLU A 216 -1.40 -20.36 11.05
C GLU A 216 -2.77 -20.68 10.43
N HIS A 217 -3.76 -21.08 11.24
CA HIS A 217 -5.11 -21.34 10.75
C HIS A 217 -5.80 -20.09 10.18
N TYR A 218 -5.52 -18.91 10.73
CA TYR A 218 -6.09 -17.65 10.25
C TYR A 218 -5.47 -17.17 8.93
N LYS A 219 -4.25 -17.60 8.62
CA LYS A 219 -3.57 -17.22 7.36
C LYS A 219 -4.07 -18.00 6.13
N ILE A 220 -4.74 -19.13 6.35
CA ILE A 220 -5.21 -20.05 5.29
C ILE A 220 -6.67 -19.77 4.90
N SER A 221 -7.38 -18.95 5.65
CA SER A 221 -8.80 -18.61 5.43
C SER A 221 -8.95 -17.25 4.76
#